data_58378c68796ca7ce6485205b23c6dccd
#
_entry.id   58378c68796ca7ce6485205b23c6dccd
#
_cell.length_a   1.000
_cell.length_b   1.000
_cell.length_c   1.000
_cell.angle_alpha   90.00
_cell.angle_beta   90.00
_cell.angle_gamma   90.00
#
_symmetry.space_group_name_H-M   'P 1'
#
loop_
_entity.id
_entity.type
_entity.pdbx_description
1 polymer ?
#
loop_
_entity_poly.entity_id
_entity_poly.type
_entity_poly.pdbx_seq_one_letter_code
_entity_poly.pdbx_strand_id
1 'polypeptide(L)'
;MKIKQKRMRKIGIASALGLVVLVVLGLYGASNYMLNYSLNYPKEERMTAEHWKNRMKNECPWMIGWMDSVYQHHCVKDTFVTMPSGYKAHAIYLYAPKTTEKTAVVVHGYQVRSEGMLHIAYLYNHDMGYNVLLPDLYGHGESEGDHIQMGWKDRWDVIRWSEVANEIFKVKSEERRVKSEEQRAKGEERRVKNTRQVIHGISMG
;
A
#
# COMPACT_ATOMS: atom_id res chain seq x y z
N MET A 1 12.50 48.64 -50.75
CA MET A 1 12.98 47.26 -50.59
C MET A 1 13.19 46.90 -49.11
N LYS A 2 13.89 47.64 -48.27
CA LYS A 2 14.19 47.36 -46.85
C LYS A 2 12.96 47.20 -45.91
N ILE A 3 11.88 47.98 -46.13
CA ILE A 3 10.65 47.92 -45.29
C ILE A 3 9.89 46.61 -45.49
N LYS A 4 9.77 46.12 -46.73
CA LYS A 4 9.11 44.84 -47.05
C LYS A 4 9.84 43.65 -46.45
N GLN A 5 11.18 43.69 -46.46
CA GLN A 5 12.04 42.67 -45.89
C GLN A 5 11.94 42.63 -44.36
N LYS A 6 11.87 43.80 -43.69
CA LYS A 6 11.67 43.90 -42.23
C LYS A 6 10.28 43.37 -41.78
N ARG A 7 9.23 43.61 -42.59
CA ARG A 7 7.88 43.09 -42.35
C ARG A 7 7.83 41.56 -42.49
N MET A 8 8.43 41.00 -43.54
CA MET A 8 8.52 39.56 -43.76
C MET A 8 9.27 38.85 -42.64
N ARG A 9 10.38 39.44 -42.14
CA ARG A 9 11.14 38.91 -41.02
C ARG A 9 10.31 38.90 -39.72
N LYS A 10 9.52 39.93 -39.45
CA LYS A 10 8.62 39.96 -38.28
C LYS A 10 7.53 38.90 -38.38
N ILE A 11 6.93 38.68 -39.55
CA ILE A 11 5.92 37.64 -39.81
C ILE A 11 6.57 36.26 -39.60
N GLY A 12 7.76 36.02 -40.15
CA GLY A 12 8.47 34.76 -39.95
C GLY A 12 8.77 34.44 -38.48
N ILE A 13 9.21 35.47 -37.71
CA ILE A 13 9.44 35.31 -36.27
C ILE A 13 8.12 35.03 -35.53
N ALA A 14 7.04 35.75 -35.82
CA ALA A 14 5.73 35.53 -35.20
C ALA A 14 5.19 34.13 -35.52
N SER A 15 5.35 33.67 -36.78
CA SER A 15 4.94 32.30 -37.17
C SER A 15 5.76 31.23 -36.46
N ALA A 16 7.07 31.43 -36.31
CA ALA A 16 7.93 30.51 -35.56
C ALA A 16 7.58 30.44 -34.09
N LEU A 17 7.30 31.61 -33.45
CA LEU A 17 6.82 31.66 -32.06
C LEU A 17 5.46 30.99 -31.91
N GLY A 18 4.53 31.22 -32.85
CA GLY A 18 3.23 30.54 -32.86
C GLY A 18 3.36 29.00 -32.93
N LEU A 19 4.27 28.53 -33.79
CA LEU A 19 4.54 27.09 -33.90
C LEU A 19 5.11 26.51 -32.59
N VAL A 20 6.04 27.22 -31.95
CA VAL A 20 6.60 26.80 -30.65
C VAL A 20 5.50 26.73 -29.60
N VAL A 21 4.61 27.72 -29.53
CA VAL A 21 3.47 27.70 -28.58
C VAL A 21 2.55 26.50 -28.83
N LEU A 22 2.23 26.21 -30.10
CA LEU A 22 1.40 25.04 -30.45
C LEU A 22 2.05 23.72 -30.04
N VAL A 23 3.36 23.58 -30.24
CA VAL A 23 4.11 22.39 -29.82
C VAL A 23 4.07 22.24 -28.28
N VAL A 24 4.31 23.35 -27.56
CA VAL A 24 4.26 23.32 -26.07
C VAL A 24 2.87 22.95 -25.58
N LEU A 25 1.80 23.51 -26.16
CA LEU A 25 0.42 23.17 -25.82
C LEU A 25 0.09 21.71 -26.14
N GLY A 26 0.57 21.22 -27.28
CA GLY A 26 0.42 19.82 -27.67
C GLY A 26 1.12 18.87 -26.70
N LEU A 27 2.36 19.18 -26.32
CA LEU A 27 3.11 18.39 -25.32
C LEU A 27 2.44 18.43 -23.93
N TYR A 28 1.94 19.60 -23.52
CA TYR A 28 1.20 19.75 -22.28
C TYR A 28 -0.07 18.89 -22.27
N GLY A 29 -0.86 18.96 -23.34
CA GLY A 29 -2.06 18.14 -23.50
C GLY A 29 -1.75 16.63 -23.47
N ALA A 30 -0.75 16.20 -24.22
CA ALA A 30 -0.30 14.81 -24.24
C ALA A 30 0.19 14.34 -22.87
N SER A 31 0.97 15.17 -22.17
CA SER A 31 1.45 14.85 -20.82
C SER A 31 0.30 14.68 -19.82
N ASN A 32 -0.67 15.59 -19.83
CA ASN A 32 -1.85 15.47 -18.96
C ASN A 32 -2.68 14.23 -19.28
N TYR A 33 -2.85 13.92 -20.57
CA TYR A 33 -3.54 12.69 -20.96
C TYR A 33 -2.84 11.45 -20.44
N MET A 34 -1.51 11.36 -20.63
CA MET A 34 -0.71 10.22 -20.16
C MET A 34 -0.72 10.08 -18.63
N LEU A 35 -0.62 11.20 -17.91
CA LEU A 35 -0.71 11.19 -16.45
C LEU A 35 -2.08 10.67 -15.97
N ASN A 36 -3.16 11.20 -16.53
CA ASN A 36 -4.51 10.73 -16.18
C ASN A 36 -4.69 9.25 -16.52
N TYR A 37 -4.26 8.81 -17.70
CA TYR A 37 -4.33 7.41 -18.10
C TYR A 37 -3.56 6.48 -17.15
N SER A 38 -2.39 6.91 -16.68
CA SER A 38 -1.54 6.08 -15.83
C SER A 38 -1.93 6.10 -14.35
N LEU A 39 -2.42 7.23 -13.86
CA LEU A 39 -2.64 7.43 -12.42
C LEU A 39 -4.10 7.37 -12.00
N ASN A 40 -5.04 7.60 -12.92
CA ASN A 40 -6.46 7.47 -12.60
C ASN A 40 -6.79 5.99 -12.35
N TYR A 41 -7.34 5.70 -11.16
CA TYR A 41 -7.66 4.33 -10.76
C TYR A 41 -8.93 4.33 -9.89
N PRO A 42 -10.09 4.59 -10.51
CA PRO A 42 -11.36 4.65 -9.82
C PRO A 42 -11.72 3.29 -9.21
N LYS A 43 -12.54 3.31 -8.16
CA LYS A 43 -12.85 2.10 -7.37
C LYS A 43 -13.46 0.98 -8.22
N GLU A 44 -14.24 1.33 -9.22
CA GLU A 44 -14.93 0.41 -10.14
C GLU A 44 -13.96 -0.39 -11.02
N GLU A 45 -12.77 0.13 -11.28
CA GLU A 45 -11.74 -0.53 -12.09
C GLU A 45 -10.78 -1.41 -11.28
N ARG A 46 -10.86 -1.36 -9.94
CA ARG A 46 -9.96 -2.10 -9.06
C ARG A 46 -10.29 -3.58 -9.07
N MET A 47 -9.26 -4.39 -9.18
CA MET A 47 -9.39 -5.84 -9.05
C MET A 47 -9.90 -6.21 -7.66
N THR A 48 -10.87 -7.13 -7.61
CA THR A 48 -11.48 -7.59 -6.36
C THR A 48 -10.51 -8.41 -5.50
N ALA A 49 -10.80 -8.51 -4.20
CA ALA A 49 -10.07 -9.39 -3.28
C ALA A 49 -10.07 -10.84 -3.78
N GLU A 50 -11.22 -11.31 -4.29
CA GLU A 50 -11.36 -12.67 -4.81
C GLU A 50 -10.50 -12.91 -6.05
N HIS A 51 -10.41 -11.93 -6.96
CA HIS A 51 -9.50 -11.99 -8.11
C HIS A 51 -8.05 -12.19 -7.66
N TRP A 52 -7.59 -11.38 -6.69
CA TRP A 52 -6.22 -11.48 -6.17
C TRP A 52 -5.96 -12.78 -5.41
N LYS A 53 -6.91 -13.27 -4.61
CA LYS A 53 -6.79 -14.57 -3.94
C LYS A 53 -6.66 -15.71 -4.94
N ASN A 54 -7.47 -15.72 -5.99
CA ASN A 54 -7.40 -16.75 -7.04
C ASN A 54 -6.09 -16.66 -7.83
N ARG A 55 -5.63 -15.44 -8.13
CA ARG A 55 -4.33 -15.22 -8.75
C ARG A 55 -3.19 -15.77 -7.88
N MET A 56 -3.19 -15.48 -6.58
CA MET A 56 -2.19 -16.00 -5.65
C MET A 56 -2.21 -17.52 -5.56
N LYS A 57 -3.38 -18.17 -5.59
CA LYS A 57 -3.48 -19.63 -5.66
C LYS A 57 -2.82 -20.22 -6.91
N ASN A 58 -3.00 -19.56 -8.04
CA ASN A 58 -2.44 -20.01 -9.32
C ASN A 58 -0.92 -19.78 -9.42
N GLU A 59 -0.45 -18.60 -8.99
CA GLU A 59 0.96 -18.21 -9.09
C GLU A 59 1.82 -18.80 -7.97
N CYS A 60 1.23 -19.05 -6.79
CA CYS A 60 1.91 -19.50 -5.58
C CYS A 60 1.26 -20.75 -4.96
N PRO A 61 1.24 -21.90 -5.69
CA PRO A 61 0.53 -23.10 -5.24
C PRO A 61 1.04 -23.67 -3.91
N TRP A 62 2.28 -23.41 -3.54
CA TRP A 62 2.89 -23.88 -2.27
C TRP A 62 2.23 -23.27 -1.02
N MET A 63 1.57 -22.13 -1.12
CA MET A 63 0.92 -21.46 0.03
C MET A 63 -0.58 -21.73 0.13
N ILE A 64 -1.18 -22.50 -0.77
CA ILE A 64 -2.63 -22.72 -0.83
C ILE A 64 -3.17 -23.25 0.51
N GLY A 65 -2.53 -24.28 1.07
CA GLY A 65 -2.97 -24.88 2.34
C GLY A 65 -2.97 -23.88 3.50
N TRP A 66 -1.95 -23.03 3.59
CA TRP A 66 -1.92 -21.95 4.58
C TRP A 66 -3.00 -20.91 4.30
N MET A 67 -3.14 -20.48 3.05
CA MET A 67 -4.11 -19.46 2.67
C MET A 67 -5.54 -19.92 2.96
N ASP A 68 -5.89 -21.15 2.57
CA ASP A 68 -7.20 -21.72 2.86
C ASP A 68 -7.44 -21.83 4.37
N SER A 69 -6.43 -22.27 5.13
CA SER A 69 -6.50 -22.34 6.59
C SER A 69 -6.75 -20.98 7.24
N VAL A 70 -6.01 -19.93 6.88
CA VAL A 70 -6.17 -18.60 7.53
C VAL A 70 -7.51 -17.93 7.19
N TYR A 71 -8.06 -18.18 6.01
CA TYR A 71 -9.39 -17.69 5.64
C TYR A 71 -10.50 -18.52 6.28
N GLN A 72 -10.43 -19.85 6.25
CA GLN A 72 -11.42 -20.75 6.85
C GLN A 72 -11.56 -20.52 8.36
N HIS A 73 -10.45 -20.30 9.06
CA HIS A 73 -10.46 -20.04 10.51
C HIS A 73 -10.61 -18.55 10.86
N HIS A 74 -10.96 -17.70 9.90
CA HIS A 74 -11.12 -16.24 10.09
C HIS A 74 -9.91 -15.58 10.77
N CYS A 75 -8.70 -16.03 10.44
CA CYS A 75 -7.47 -15.46 10.99
C CYS A 75 -7.09 -14.14 10.30
N VAL A 76 -7.50 -13.95 9.04
CA VAL A 76 -7.38 -12.68 8.34
C VAL A 76 -8.45 -11.73 8.88
N LYS A 77 -8.03 -10.55 9.32
CA LYS A 77 -8.88 -9.51 9.88
C LYS A 77 -8.76 -8.24 9.07
N ASP A 78 -9.86 -7.51 8.95
CA ASP A 78 -9.91 -6.20 8.32
C ASP A 78 -9.79 -5.08 9.37
N THR A 79 -9.20 -3.98 8.97
CA THR A 79 -9.20 -2.74 9.77
C THR A 79 -9.30 -1.53 8.85
N PHE A 80 -9.94 -0.47 9.37
CA PHE A 80 -10.06 0.81 8.71
C PHE A 80 -9.55 1.89 9.65
N VAL A 81 -8.71 2.79 9.13
CA VAL A 81 -8.10 3.89 9.89
C VAL A 81 -8.22 5.17 9.09
N THR A 82 -8.56 6.28 9.75
CA THR A 82 -8.46 7.60 9.13
C THR A 82 -7.00 8.03 9.11
N MET A 83 -6.47 8.29 7.93
CA MET A 83 -5.11 8.75 7.72
C MET A 83 -4.94 10.23 8.08
N PRO A 84 -3.71 10.71 8.36
CA PRO A 84 -3.47 12.12 8.66
C PRO A 84 -3.94 13.08 7.56
N SER A 85 -3.99 12.62 6.31
CA SER A 85 -4.53 13.34 5.15
C SER A 85 -6.06 13.39 5.08
N GLY A 86 -6.78 12.74 6.02
CA GLY A 86 -8.23 12.83 6.20
C GLY A 86 -9.05 11.75 5.47
N TYR A 87 -8.44 10.86 4.69
CA TYR A 87 -9.14 9.78 4.02
C TYR A 87 -9.17 8.48 4.85
N LYS A 88 -10.16 7.63 4.58
CA LYS A 88 -10.31 6.32 5.22
C LYS A 88 -9.50 5.27 4.46
N ALA A 89 -8.51 4.69 5.12
CA ALA A 89 -7.64 3.66 4.58
C ALA A 89 -7.99 2.29 5.17
N HIS A 90 -7.80 1.26 4.38
CA HIS A 90 -8.04 -0.14 4.71
C HIS A 90 -6.74 -0.92 4.83
N ALA A 91 -6.72 -1.94 5.68
CA ALA A 91 -5.68 -2.96 5.70
C ALA A 91 -6.25 -4.30 6.15
N ILE A 92 -5.66 -5.40 5.69
CA ILE A 92 -5.84 -6.70 6.31
C ILE A 92 -4.66 -7.02 7.21
N TYR A 93 -4.89 -7.81 8.27
CA TYR A 93 -3.83 -8.23 9.17
C TYR A 93 -4.03 -9.63 9.73
N LEU A 94 -2.92 -10.27 10.09
CA LEU A 94 -2.88 -11.61 10.64
C LEU A 94 -1.98 -11.62 11.88
N TYR A 95 -2.42 -12.32 12.92
CA TYR A 95 -1.55 -12.66 14.04
C TYR A 95 -0.66 -13.85 13.70
N ALA A 96 0.55 -13.86 14.25
CA ALA A 96 1.40 -15.02 14.19
C ALA A 96 0.74 -16.25 14.86
N PRO A 97 1.04 -17.48 14.39
CA PRO A 97 0.54 -18.71 15.01
C PRO A 97 0.94 -18.83 16.47
N LYS A 98 2.13 -18.33 16.84
CA LYS A 98 2.63 -18.24 18.20
C LYS A 98 2.79 -16.79 18.62
N THR A 99 2.65 -16.50 19.92
CA THR A 99 2.85 -15.15 20.45
C THR A 99 4.26 -14.64 20.13
N THR A 100 4.34 -13.47 19.52
CA THR A 100 5.59 -12.83 19.10
C THR A 100 5.49 -11.32 19.19
N GLU A 101 6.63 -10.67 19.38
CA GLU A 101 6.78 -9.21 19.29
C GLU A 101 7.22 -8.77 17.88
N LYS A 102 7.43 -9.74 16.97
CA LYS A 102 7.84 -9.46 15.61
C LYS A 102 6.65 -9.05 14.75
N THR A 103 6.77 -7.96 14.02
CA THR A 103 5.72 -7.41 13.17
C THR A 103 6.28 -7.06 11.79
N ALA A 104 5.57 -7.42 10.73
CA ALA A 104 5.86 -7.01 9.37
C ALA A 104 4.70 -6.17 8.82
N VAL A 105 5.01 -5.00 8.27
CA VAL A 105 4.12 -4.20 7.44
C VAL A 105 4.54 -4.43 6.00
N VAL A 106 3.66 -5.01 5.18
CA VAL A 106 3.97 -5.41 3.80
C VAL A 106 3.16 -4.57 2.84
N VAL A 107 3.83 -3.68 2.13
CA VAL A 107 3.24 -2.64 1.29
C VAL A 107 3.25 -3.07 -0.18
N HIS A 108 2.09 -3.00 -0.83
CA HIS A 108 1.91 -3.41 -2.22
C HIS A 108 2.43 -2.36 -3.22
N GLY A 109 2.60 -2.78 -4.47
CA GLY A 109 2.99 -1.93 -5.59
C GLY A 109 1.81 -1.38 -6.41
N TYR A 110 2.13 -0.91 -7.61
CA TYR A 110 1.22 -0.29 -8.57
C TYR A 110 0.04 -1.22 -8.94
N GLN A 111 -1.19 -0.71 -8.79
CA GLN A 111 -2.45 -1.43 -9.08
C GLN A 111 -2.64 -2.77 -8.36
N VAL A 112 -1.86 -3.03 -7.33
CA VAL A 112 -2.03 -4.20 -6.45
C VAL A 112 -2.83 -3.78 -5.21
N ARG A 113 -3.31 -4.72 -4.45
CA ARG A 113 -3.96 -4.52 -3.14
C ARG A 113 -3.39 -5.51 -2.12
N SER A 114 -3.82 -5.38 -0.89
CA SER A 114 -3.38 -6.21 0.23
C SER A 114 -3.36 -7.71 -0.06
N GLU A 115 -4.39 -8.28 -0.71
CA GLU A 115 -4.45 -9.71 -1.03
C GLU A 115 -3.42 -10.13 -2.09
N GLY A 116 -2.97 -9.21 -2.94
CA GLY A 116 -1.87 -9.47 -3.88
C GLY A 116 -0.52 -9.69 -3.19
N MET A 117 -0.42 -9.34 -1.90
CA MET A 117 0.79 -9.50 -1.09
C MET A 117 0.77 -10.74 -0.19
N LEU A 118 -0.22 -11.63 -0.34
CA LEU A 118 -0.35 -12.83 0.49
C LEU A 118 0.85 -13.77 0.40
N HIS A 119 1.57 -13.80 -0.72
CA HIS A 119 2.80 -14.58 -0.86
C HIS A 119 3.95 -14.09 0.05
N ILE A 120 4.05 -12.78 0.25
CA ILE A 120 4.99 -12.20 1.21
C ILE A 120 4.48 -12.36 2.64
N ALA A 121 3.14 -12.24 2.84
CA ALA A 121 2.54 -12.52 4.14
C ALA A 121 2.78 -13.96 4.58
N TYR A 122 2.72 -14.94 3.66
CA TYR A 122 3.05 -16.33 3.94
C TYR A 122 4.47 -16.45 4.50
N LEU A 123 5.45 -15.86 3.82
CA LEU A 123 6.85 -15.89 4.24
C LEU A 123 7.03 -15.35 5.67
N TYR A 124 6.46 -14.17 5.96
CA TYR A 124 6.59 -13.59 7.30
C TYR A 124 5.76 -14.33 8.35
N ASN A 125 4.50 -14.66 8.05
CA ASN A 125 3.59 -15.23 9.03
C ASN A 125 3.84 -16.71 9.27
N HIS A 126 3.88 -17.51 8.19
CA HIS A 126 4.01 -18.97 8.27
C HIS A 126 5.45 -19.38 8.59
N ASP A 127 6.42 -18.90 7.78
CA ASP A 127 7.80 -19.40 7.88
C ASP A 127 8.58 -18.71 9.02
N MET A 128 8.39 -17.41 9.21
CA MET A 128 9.18 -16.61 10.15
C MET A 128 8.45 -16.30 11.47
N GLY A 129 7.14 -16.56 11.57
CA GLY A 129 6.34 -16.36 12.77
C GLY A 129 6.14 -14.90 13.17
N TYR A 130 5.90 -14.00 12.20
CA TYR A 130 5.59 -12.59 12.42
C TYR A 130 4.08 -12.35 12.45
N ASN A 131 3.65 -11.35 13.21
CA ASN A 131 2.40 -10.66 12.95
C ASN A 131 2.55 -9.88 11.65
N VAL A 132 1.53 -9.86 10.80
CA VAL A 132 1.61 -9.21 9.47
C VAL A 132 0.45 -8.26 9.28
N LEU A 133 0.72 -7.05 8.80
CA LEU A 133 -0.25 -6.07 8.35
C LEU A 133 0.02 -5.72 6.89
N LEU A 134 -1.03 -5.74 6.08
CA LEU A 134 -1.02 -5.53 4.63
C LEU A 134 -1.96 -4.36 4.33
N PRO A 135 -1.47 -3.12 4.21
CA PRO A 135 -2.30 -1.98 3.91
C PRO A 135 -2.71 -1.93 2.45
N ASP A 136 -3.89 -1.38 2.17
CA ASP A 136 -4.24 -0.83 0.87
C ASP A 136 -3.85 0.65 0.86
N LEU A 137 -2.96 1.05 -0.05
CA LEU A 137 -2.55 2.44 -0.21
C LEU A 137 -3.69 3.28 -0.77
N TYR A 138 -3.57 4.62 -0.72
CA TYR A 138 -4.53 5.53 -1.32
C TYR A 138 -4.85 5.15 -2.77
N GLY A 139 -6.14 5.14 -3.11
CA GLY A 139 -6.59 4.75 -4.45
C GLY A 139 -6.48 3.24 -4.76
N HIS A 140 -6.21 2.37 -3.77
CA HIS A 140 -6.10 0.93 -3.97
C HIS A 140 -7.05 0.16 -3.04
N GLY A 141 -7.38 -1.07 -3.43
CA GLY A 141 -8.20 -2.00 -2.64
C GLY A 141 -9.49 -1.35 -2.14
N GLU A 142 -9.73 -1.45 -0.83
CA GLU A 142 -10.88 -0.83 -0.16
C GLU A 142 -10.58 0.57 0.41
N SER A 143 -9.35 1.07 0.30
CA SER A 143 -9.01 2.43 0.68
C SER A 143 -9.68 3.46 -0.23
N GLU A 144 -10.02 4.62 0.34
CA GLU A 144 -10.54 5.75 -0.43
C GLU A 144 -9.48 6.30 -1.40
N GLY A 145 -9.95 7.13 -2.34
CA GLY A 145 -9.12 7.74 -3.38
C GLY A 145 -9.48 7.23 -4.77
N ASP A 146 -9.07 7.96 -5.78
CA ASP A 146 -9.40 7.75 -7.19
C ASP A 146 -8.16 7.74 -8.10
N HIS A 147 -6.98 7.94 -7.52
CA HIS A 147 -5.73 7.99 -8.27
C HIS A 147 -4.56 7.39 -7.48
N ILE A 148 -3.52 6.99 -8.20
CA ILE A 148 -2.30 6.40 -7.66
C ILE A 148 -1.29 7.51 -7.35
N GLN A 149 -0.71 7.50 -6.15
CA GLN A 149 0.19 8.55 -5.67
C GLN A 149 1.69 8.25 -5.90
N MET A 150 2.00 7.08 -6.48
CA MET A 150 3.36 6.65 -6.84
C MET A 150 4.38 6.76 -5.69
N GLY A 151 3.99 6.41 -4.46
CA GLY A 151 4.85 6.42 -3.28
C GLY A 151 5.09 7.81 -2.66
N TRP A 152 4.82 8.92 -3.38
CA TRP A 152 5.20 10.25 -2.91
C TRP A 152 4.47 10.68 -1.63
N LYS A 153 3.15 10.53 -1.58
CA LYS A 153 2.34 10.79 -0.38
C LYS A 153 2.19 9.52 0.47
N ASP A 154 2.14 8.36 -0.17
CA ASP A 154 1.97 7.05 0.48
C ASP A 154 2.99 6.77 1.58
N ARG A 155 4.22 7.35 1.50
CA ARG A 155 5.24 7.20 2.55
C ARG A 155 4.76 7.64 3.94
N TRP A 156 3.90 8.65 4.03
CA TRP A 156 3.34 9.11 5.30
C TRP A 156 2.28 8.15 5.82
N ASP A 157 1.51 7.55 4.90
CA ASP A 157 0.53 6.53 5.25
C ASP A 157 1.22 5.24 5.71
N VAL A 158 2.35 4.87 5.13
CA VAL A 158 3.16 3.73 5.58
C VAL A 158 3.69 3.95 6.99
N ILE A 159 4.12 5.16 7.34
CA ILE A 159 4.52 5.51 8.72
C ILE A 159 3.32 5.32 9.66
N ARG A 160 2.14 5.84 9.31
CA ARG A 160 0.94 5.67 10.12
C ARG A 160 0.53 4.20 10.25
N TRP A 161 0.62 3.41 9.16
CA TRP A 161 0.37 1.98 9.22
C TRP A 161 1.35 1.22 10.11
N SER A 162 2.59 1.68 10.19
CA SER A 162 3.60 1.16 11.13
C SER A 162 3.17 1.38 12.59
N GLU A 163 2.63 2.55 12.91
CA GLU A 163 2.09 2.85 14.24
C GLU A 163 0.85 2.00 14.54
N VAL A 164 -0.10 1.93 13.60
CA VAL A 164 -1.32 1.12 13.73
C VAL A 164 -0.99 -0.36 13.94
N ALA A 165 0.00 -0.90 13.21
CA ALA A 165 0.45 -2.27 13.42
C ALA A 165 0.98 -2.47 14.84
N ASN A 166 1.74 -1.52 15.38
CA ASN A 166 2.19 -1.56 16.77
C ASN A 166 1.00 -1.51 17.75
N GLU A 167 0.02 -0.65 17.51
CA GLU A 167 -1.19 -0.56 18.34
C GLU A 167 -1.95 -1.90 18.36
N ILE A 168 -2.26 -2.47 17.18
CA ILE A 168 -3.00 -3.72 17.04
C ILE A 168 -2.29 -4.90 17.72
N PHE A 169 -0.98 -5.04 17.49
CA PHE A 169 -0.27 -6.24 17.93
C PHE A 169 0.25 -6.15 19.36
N LYS A 170 0.50 -4.93 19.91
CA LYS A 170 0.83 -4.73 21.33
C LYS A 170 -0.33 -5.05 22.25
N VAL A 171 -1.50 -4.49 21.99
CA VAL A 171 -2.70 -4.70 22.84
C VAL A 171 -2.95 -6.20 23.05
N LYS A 172 -2.86 -7.00 21.99
CA LYS A 172 -3.12 -8.43 22.11
C LYS A 172 -1.98 -9.23 22.73
N SER A 173 -0.75 -8.76 22.64
CA SER A 173 0.37 -9.35 23.37
C SER A 173 0.24 -9.13 24.87
N GLU A 174 -0.23 -7.95 25.30
CA GLU A 174 -0.51 -7.62 26.71
C GLU A 174 -1.72 -8.39 27.25
N GLU A 175 -2.83 -8.46 26.52
CA GLU A 175 -4.00 -9.29 26.91
C GLU A 175 -3.65 -10.77 27.09
N ARG A 176 -2.82 -11.32 26.22
CA ARG A 176 -2.35 -12.71 26.33
C ARG A 176 -1.37 -12.88 27.50
N ARG A 177 -0.54 -11.88 27.80
CA ARG A 177 0.34 -11.87 28.97
C ARG A 177 -0.45 -11.85 30.27
N VAL A 178 -1.42 -10.94 30.41
CA VAL A 178 -2.29 -10.87 31.60
C VAL A 178 -3.00 -12.21 31.84
N LYS A 179 -3.59 -12.82 30.80
CA LYS A 179 -4.21 -14.16 30.93
C LYS A 179 -3.22 -15.27 31.28
N SER A 180 -1.96 -15.17 30.86
CA SER A 180 -0.92 -16.15 31.19
C SER A 180 -0.30 -15.87 32.58
N GLU A 181 -0.29 -14.63 33.06
CA GLU A 181 0.19 -14.22 34.35
C GLU A 181 -0.84 -14.54 35.46
N GLU A 182 -2.14 -14.41 35.18
CA GLU A 182 -3.21 -14.96 36.06
C GLU A 182 -3.09 -16.46 36.25
N GLN A 183 -2.57 -17.20 35.26
CA GLN A 183 -2.27 -18.62 35.35
C GLN A 183 -0.90 -18.93 36.00
N ARG A 184 0.00 -17.95 36.11
CA ARG A 184 1.37 -18.06 36.63
C ARG A 184 1.64 -17.13 37.80
N ALA A 185 0.71 -16.99 38.75
CA ALA A 185 0.96 -16.19 39.96
C ALA A 185 2.23 -16.67 40.68
N LYS A 186 3.40 -16.26 40.21
CA LYS A 186 4.69 -16.11 40.92
C LYS A 186 5.80 -15.58 39.98
N GLY A 187 6.19 -14.33 40.19
CA GLY A 187 7.58 -13.81 40.09
C GLY A 187 8.24 -13.82 38.72
N GLU A 188 8.21 -12.68 38.06
CA GLU A 188 9.38 -11.96 37.52
C GLU A 188 8.94 -10.79 36.64
N GLU A 189 9.36 -9.61 37.01
CA GLU A 189 9.21 -8.37 36.26
C GLU A 189 10.01 -8.48 34.96
N ARG A 190 9.37 -8.64 33.79
CA ARG A 190 10.04 -8.60 32.49
C ARG A 190 9.77 -7.28 31.79
N ARG A 191 10.84 -6.49 31.64
CA ARG A 191 10.94 -5.26 30.84
C ARG A 191 10.25 -5.43 29.47
N VAL A 192 9.39 -4.49 29.12
CA VAL A 192 8.83 -4.30 27.77
C VAL A 192 10.00 -4.16 26.79
N LYS A 193 10.28 -5.17 25.99
CA LYS A 193 11.21 -5.08 24.86
C LYS A 193 10.49 -4.44 23.67
N ASN A 194 11.20 -3.49 23.01
CA ASN A 194 10.74 -2.88 21.77
C ASN A 194 10.34 -3.94 20.74
N THR A 195 9.12 -3.82 20.19
CA THR A 195 8.66 -4.62 19.08
C THR A 195 9.62 -4.50 17.90
N ARG A 196 10.12 -5.62 17.38
CA ARG A 196 10.94 -5.64 16.16
C ARG A 196 10.01 -5.54 14.97
N GLN A 197 10.04 -4.39 14.31
CA GLN A 197 9.21 -4.14 13.12
C GLN A 197 10.04 -4.15 11.85
N VAL A 198 9.49 -4.76 10.80
CA VAL A 198 10.01 -4.74 9.44
C VAL A 198 8.96 -4.08 8.54
N ILE A 199 9.39 -3.22 7.65
CA ILE A 199 8.58 -2.69 6.55
C ILE A 199 9.15 -3.28 5.27
N HIS A 200 8.29 -3.94 4.49
CA HIS A 200 8.65 -4.58 3.22
C HIS A 200 7.78 -4.00 2.11
N GLY A 201 8.38 -3.25 1.21
CA GLY A 201 7.71 -2.66 0.06
C GLY A 201 8.08 -3.37 -1.24
N ILE A 202 7.13 -3.48 -2.16
CA ILE A 202 7.33 -3.98 -3.51
C ILE A 202 6.98 -2.88 -4.51
N SER A 203 7.85 -2.66 -5.51
CA SER A 203 7.67 -1.66 -6.56
C SER A 203 7.63 -0.23 -5.98
N MET A 204 6.46 0.41 -5.95
CA MET A 204 6.30 1.76 -5.39
C MET A 204 6.02 1.77 -3.87
N GLY A 205 5.92 0.60 -3.27
CA GLY A 205 5.70 0.41 -1.83
C GLY A 205 6.96 0.50 -0.97
#